data_7bd046d08ee2fd5de94c935159b253f2
#
_entry.id   7bd046d08ee2fd5de94c935159b253f2
#
_cell.length_a   1.000
_cell.length_b   1.000
_cell.length_c   1.000
_cell.angle_alpha   90.00
_cell.angle_beta   90.00
_cell.angle_gamma   90.00
#
_symmetry.space_group_name_H-M   'P 1'
#
loop_
_entity.id
_entity.type
_entity.pdbx_description
1 polymer ?
#
loop_
_entity_poly.entity_id
_entity_poly.type
_entity_poly.pdbx_seq_one_letter_code
_entity_poly.pdbx_strand_id
1 'polypeptide(L)'
;MLSIIVAVHNQLAMNRLFWRHLSANTDGDWELIVIDNGSSDGSAGFFTGVGAKVITNNGNYSYPYCQNRGIEVAQGDCLAFLNNDVIVPPGWNTRLQAAMRHHGMDVMTSCGIEHVETATATKRLRRRWRWIKNLVLLIGGRSETALALMHRLMYPRWQHFIHQRSRDFALQCKLGFVGNTVMMTRHALALVGAWDERIQAADFDLYMRVQQRHAELGDIQPVHIALDVFVHHYIRLTEGVSYPPFVDRAHLIRLEDKWSEAQRLAWAPPS
;
A
#
# COMPACT_ATOMS: atom_id res chain seq x y z
N MET A 1 -4.82 14.97 11.63
CA MET A 1 -4.25 13.66 12.03
C MET A 1 -4.32 12.67 10.86
N LEU A 2 -3.34 11.74 10.72
CA LEU A 2 -3.33 10.67 9.72
C LEU A 2 -3.63 9.33 10.39
N SER A 3 -4.60 8.55 9.88
CA SER A 3 -4.78 7.14 10.29
C SER A 3 -4.12 6.21 9.28
N ILE A 4 -3.17 5.42 9.73
CA ILE A 4 -2.47 4.40 8.94
C ILE A 4 -3.11 3.05 9.23
N ILE A 5 -3.65 2.40 8.21
CA ILE A 5 -4.39 1.14 8.30
C ILE A 5 -3.59 0.05 7.59
N VAL A 6 -3.33 -1.05 8.30
CA VAL A 6 -2.50 -2.16 7.80
C VAL A 6 -3.15 -3.49 8.14
N ALA A 7 -3.43 -4.31 7.14
CA ALA A 7 -3.82 -5.70 7.35
C ALA A 7 -2.56 -6.59 7.49
N VAL A 8 -2.57 -7.47 8.50
CA VAL A 8 -1.43 -8.33 8.83
C VAL A 8 -1.89 -9.77 8.98
N HIS A 9 -1.15 -10.71 8.38
CA HIS A 9 -1.27 -12.13 8.66
C HIS A 9 0.11 -12.75 8.79
N ASN A 10 0.53 -13.04 10.03
CA ASN A 10 1.87 -13.56 10.33
C ASN A 10 3.00 -12.62 9.82
N GLN A 11 4.19 -13.17 9.55
CA GLN A 11 5.39 -12.48 9.04
C GLN A 11 6.01 -11.50 10.03
N LEU A 12 6.16 -11.91 11.30
CA LEU A 12 6.69 -11.07 12.38
C LEU A 12 8.02 -10.37 12.02
N ALA A 13 8.93 -11.05 11.31
CA ALA A 13 10.18 -10.44 10.88
C ALA A 13 9.98 -9.25 9.94
N MET A 14 9.03 -9.34 9.00
CA MET A 14 8.67 -8.25 8.11
C MET A 14 7.94 -7.13 8.85
N ASN A 15 7.04 -7.50 9.78
CA ASN A 15 6.30 -6.53 10.60
C ASN A 15 7.23 -5.68 11.46
N ARG A 16 8.31 -6.26 12.01
CA ARG A 16 9.35 -5.53 12.74
C ARG A 16 10.12 -4.57 11.84
N LEU A 17 10.47 -5.00 10.64
CA LEU A 17 11.14 -4.15 9.66
C LEU A 17 10.23 -3.01 9.19
N PHE A 18 8.98 -3.32 8.86
CA PHE A 18 7.94 -2.35 8.51
C PHE A 18 7.80 -1.28 9.60
N TRP A 19 7.57 -1.69 10.86
CA TRP A 19 7.41 -0.78 11.98
C TRP A 19 8.63 0.13 12.18
N ARG A 20 9.84 -0.43 12.11
CA ARG A 20 11.09 0.34 12.25
C ARG A 20 11.14 1.50 11.26
N HIS A 21 10.78 1.27 10.01
CA HIS A 21 10.80 2.31 8.99
C HIS A 21 9.57 3.23 9.07
N LEU A 22 8.41 2.69 9.39
CA LEU A 22 7.20 3.49 9.54
C LEU A 22 7.35 4.51 10.67
N SER A 23 7.72 4.05 11.87
CA SER A 23 7.85 4.91 13.06
C SER A 23 8.97 5.95 12.93
N ALA A 24 10.06 5.62 12.24
CA ALA A 24 11.17 6.53 12.02
C ALA A 24 10.94 7.56 10.91
N ASN A 25 10.01 7.32 9.99
CA ASN A 25 9.87 8.07 8.75
C ASN A 25 8.49 8.73 8.56
N THR A 26 7.58 8.58 9.53
CA THR A 26 6.25 9.21 9.50
C THR A 26 6.26 10.46 10.37
N ASP A 27 5.96 11.61 9.77
CA ASP A 27 5.99 12.90 10.44
C ASP A 27 4.61 13.28 10.99
N GLY A 28 4.61 14.16 12.02
CA GLY A 28 3.41 14.80 12.57
C GLY A 28 2.56 13.87 13.43
N ASP A 29 1.27 14.15 13.50
CA ASP A 29 0.30 13.43 14.31
C ASP A 29 -0.37 12.30 13.50
N TRP A 30 -0.19 11.06 13.96
CA TRP A 30 -0.71 9.87 13.30
C TRP A 30 -1.02 8.72 14.28
N GLU A 31 -1.91 7.85 13.88
CA GLU A 31 -2.20 6.60 14.57
C GLU A 31 -1.92 5.40 13.64
N LEU A 32 -1.54 4.26 14.23
CA LEU A 32 -1.42 2.99 13.53
C LEU A 32 -2.56 2.06 13.95
N ILE A 33 -3.34 1.62 12.98
CA ILE A 33 -4.41 0.65 13.13
C ILE A 33 -3.99 -0.61 12.39
N VAL A 34 -3.84 -1.69 13.14
CA VAL A 34 -3.44 -2.99 12.60
C VAL A 34 -4.62 -3.95 12.68
N ILE A 35 -5.02 -4.47 11.54
CA ILE A 35 -6.00 -5.53 11.47
C ILE A 35 -5.25 -6.85 11.41
N ASP A 36 -5.14 -7.49 12.56
CA ASP A 36 -4.50 -8.81 12.68
C ASP A 36 -5.45 -9.89 12.19
N ASN A 37 -5.10 -10.48 11.08
CA ASN A 37 -5.94 -11.42 10.34
C ASN A 37 -5.73 -12.87 10.80
N GLY A 38 -5.71 -13.09 12.11
CA GLY A 38 -5.52 -14.39 12.74
C GLY A 38 -4.07 -14.87 12.75
N SER A 39 -3.12 -13.99 13.09
CA SER A 39 -1.71 -14.35 13.21
C SER A 39 -1.42 -15.25 14.40
N SER A 40 -0.49 -16.20 14.23
CA SER A 40 -0.04 -17.14 15.26
C SER A 40 1.44 -16.99 15.63
N ASP A 41 2.17 -16.09 14.98
CA ASP A 41 3.63 -15.93 15.12
C ASP A 41 4.06 -14.82 16.09
N GLY A 42 3.09 -14.23 16.83
CA GLY A 42 3.33 -13.12 17.74
C GLY A 42 3.20 -11.74 17.13
N SER A 43 2.78 -11.61 15.88
CA SER A 43 2.59 -10.33 15.17
C SER A 43 1.61 -9.41 15.90
N ALA A 44 0.46 -9.89 16.36
CA ALA A 44 -0.52 -9.11 17.11
C ALA A 44 0.09 -8.52 18.39
N GLY A 45 0.76 -9.37 19.19
CA GLY A 45 1.43 -8.96 20.44
C GLY A 45 2.53 -7.92 20.19
N PHE A 46 3.30 -8.08 19.10
CA PHE A 46 4.31 -7.10 18.70
C PHE A 46 3.69 -5.72 18.43
N PHE A 47 2.65 -5.64 17.62
CA PHE A 47 2.02 -4.36 17.30
C PHE A 47 1.32 -3.72 18.51
N THR A 48 0.71 -4.52 19.38
CA THR A 48 0.19 -4.02 20.67
C THR A 48 1.30 -3.44 21.53
N GLY A 49 2.46 -4.11 21.61
CA GLY A 49 3.62 -3.67 22.39
C GLY A 49 4.25 -2.37 21.91
N VAL A 50 4.09 -2.01 20.64
CA VAL A 50 4.58 -0.73 20.08
C VAL A 50 3.51 0.36 20.08
N GLY A 51 2.35 0.14 20.68
CA GLY A 51 1.30 1.13 20.86
C GLY A 51 0.32 1.26 19.67
N ALA A 52 0.32 0.31 18.73
CA ALA A 52 -0.68 0.30 17.67
C ALA A 52 -2.07 -0.11 18.22
N LYS A 53 -3.13 0.42 17.61
CA LYS A 53 -4.49 -0.06 17.83
C LYS A 53 -4.68 -1.37 17.04
N VAL A 54 -4.64 -2.50 17.74
CA VAL A 54 -4.76 -3.82 17.12
C VAL A 54 -6.19 -4.34 17.20
N ILE A 55 -6.73 -4.77 16.05
CA ILE A 55 -8.03 -5.44 15.94
C ILE A 55 -7.78 -6.83 15.39
N THR A 56 -8.03 -7.87 16.20
CA THR A 56 -7.81 -9.25 15.78
C THR A 56 -9.08 -9.83 15.17
N ASN A 57 -8.96 -10.41 13.99
CA ASN A 57 -9.98 -11.22 13.35
C ASN A 57 -9.90 -12.66 13.86
N ASN A 58 -11.01 -13.36 13.84
CA ASN A 58 -11.09 -14.78 14.23
C ASN A 58 -10.70 -15.74 13.07
N GLY A 59 -10.00 -15.24 12.05
CA GLY A 59 -9.57 -16.01 10.89
C GLY A 59 -8.94 -15.13 9.82
N ASN A 60 -8.63 -15.72 8.66
CA ASN A 60 -8.06 -15.02 7.51
C ASN A 60 -9.20 -14.46 6.64
N TYR A 61 -9.42 -13.15 6.68
CA TYR A 61 -10.42 -12.44 5.86
C TYR A 61 -9.78 -11.77 4.65
N SER A 62 -10.60 -11.40 3.68
CA SER A 62 -10.15 -10.67 2.50
C SER A 62 -9.52 -9.31 2.84
N TYR A 63 -8.67 -8.80 1.95
CA TYR A 63 -8.03 -7.48 2.12
C TYR A 63 -9.05 -6.35 2.32
N PRO A 64 -10.11 -6.20 1.48
CA PRO A 64 -11.06 -5.11 1.63
C PRO A 64 -11.83 -5.17 2.97
N TYR A 65 -12.20 -6.36 3.43
CA TYR A 65 -12.82 -6.52 4.76
C TYR A 65 -11.90 -5.98 5.86
N CYS A 66 -10.63 -6.35 5.84
CA CYS A 66 -9.66 -5.86 6.83
C CYS A 66 -9.52 -4.34 6.79
N GLN A 67 -9.44 -3.74 5.61
CA GLN A 67 -9.31 -2.29 5.47
C GLN A 67 -10.55 -1.55 5.98
N ASN A 68 -11.75 -2.07 5.71
CA ASN A 68 -12.99 -1.48 6.20
C ASN A 68 -13.07 -1.50 7.73
N ARG A 69 -12.68 -2.58 8.38
CA ARG A 69 -12.58 -2.63 9.85
C ARG A 69 -11.62 -1.58 10.41
N GLY A 70 -10.57 -1.26 9.68
CA GLY A 70 -9.67 -0.17 10.04
C GLY A 70 -10.32 1.21 9.88
N ILE A 71 -11.09 1.42 8.81
CA ILE A 71 -11.84 2.66 8.56
C ILE A 71 -12.84 2.96 9.68
N GLU A 72 -13.54 1.93 10.20
CA GLU A 72 -14.54 2.08 11.25
C GLU A 72 -14.00 2.70 12.54
N VAL A 73 -12.73 2.45 12.85
CA VAL A 73 -12.10 2.91 14.10
C VAL A 73 -11.08 4.03 13.90
N ALA A 74 -10.82 4.41 12.66
CA ALA A 74 -9.88 5.47 12.29
C ALA A 74 -10.42 6.84 12.69
N GLN A 75 -9.57 7.67 13.29
CA GLN A 75 -9.92 9.02 13.77
C GLN A 75 -9.35 10.13 12.89
N GLY A 76 -8.41 9.83 12.00
CA GLY A 76 -7.75 10.81 11.13
C GLY A 76 -8.64 11.35 10.03
N ASP A 77 -8.36 12.58 9.62
CA ASP A 77 -9.03 13.24 8.49
C ASP A 77 -8.54 12.69 7.13
N CYS A 78 -7.36 12.08 7.16
CA CYS A 78 -6.75 11.40 6.03
C CYS A 78 -6.45 9.95 6.43
N LEU A 79 -6.68 9.03 5.52
CA LEU A 79 -6.46 7.60 5.69
C LEU A 79 -5.33 7.16 4.77
N ALA A 80 -4.41 6.34 5.29
CA ALA A 80 -3.37 5.71 4.49
C ALA A 80 -3.47 4.18 4.65
N PHE A 81 -3.71 3.49 3.56
CA PHE A 81 -3.76 2.03 3.47
C PHE A 81 -2.41 1.53 2.98
N LEU A 82 -1.68 0.82 3.85
CA LEU A 82 -0.36 0.29 3.55
C LEU A 82 -0.34 -1.23 3.62
N ASN A 83 0.46 -1.84 2.75
CA ASN A 83 0.87 -3.21 2.97
C ASN A 83 1.91 -3.29 4.09
N ASN A 84 1.95 -4.39 4.82
CA ASN A 84 2.95 -4.59 5.89
C ASN A 84 4.35 -4.95 5.36
N ASP A 85 4.50 -5.15 4.06
CA ASP A 85 5.76 -5.50 3.39
C ASP A 85 6.35 -4.33 2.58
N VAL A 86 6.21 -3.12 3.12
CA VAL A 86 6.77 -1.91 2.53
C VAL A 86 7.79 -1.22 3.44
N ILE A 87 8.74 -0.51 2.84
CA ILE A 87 9.62 0.45 3.50
C ILE A 87 9.30 1.84 2.95
N VAL A 88 8.80 2.69 3.83
CA VAL A 88 8.48 4.07 3.51
C VAL A 88 9.70 4.99 3.68
N PRO A 89 9.89 6.01 2.82
CA PRO A 89 10.98 6.98 2.96
C PRO A 89 10.68 8.05 4.02
N PRO A 90 11.69 8.77 4.53
CA PRO A 90 11.48 9.90 5.43
C PRO A 90 10.48 10.92 4.87
N GLY A 91 9.51 11.33 5.69
CA GLY A 91 8.49 12.31 5.33
C GLY A 91 7.54 11.88 4.20
N TRP A 92 7.37 10.58 4.01
CA TRP A 92 6.52 10.03 2.95
C TRP A 92 5.08 10.58 3.00
N ASN A 93 4.53 10.64 4.21
CA ASN A 93 3.15 11.05 4.45
C ASN A 93 2.94 12.55 4.19
N THR A 94 3.84 13.39 4.69
CA THR A 94 3.77 14.84 4.49
C THR A 94 3.96 15.25 3.04
N ARG A 95 4.84 14.55 2.31
CA ARG A 95 5.03 14.77 0.86
C ARG A 95 3.82 14.31 0.06
N LEU A 96 3.27 13.13 0.36
CA LEU A 96 2.09 12.63 -0.35
C LEU A 96 0.89 13.56 -0.12
N GLN A 97 0.67 14.00 1.13
CA GLN A 97 -0.36 15.01 1.44
C GLN A 97 -0.10 16.37 0.77
N ALA A 98 1.17 16.79 0.64
CA ALA A 98 1.52 18.01 -0.06
C ALA A 98 1.19 17.91 -1.56
N ALA A 99 1.50 16.78 -2.20
CA ALA A 99 1.13 16.51 -3.59
C ALA A 99 -0.38 16.47 -3.78
N MET A 100 -1.13 15.81 -2.88
CA MET A 100 -2.59 15.80 -2.88
C MET A 100 -3.17 17.22 -2.83
N ARG A 101 -2.72 18.04 -1.88
CA ARG A 101 -3.17 19.44 -1.76
C ARG A 101 -2.81 20.27 -2.98
N HIS A 102 -1.58 20.12 -3.50
CA HIS A 102 -1.11 20.88 -4.66
C HIS A 102 -1.96 20.62 -5.91
N HIS A 103 -2.38 19.38 -6.11
CA HIS A 103 -3.14 18.96 -7.28
C HIS A 103 -4.67 18.90 -7.04
N GLY A 104 -5.15 19.24 -5.85
CA GLY A 104 -6.58 19.13 -5.48
C GLY A 104 -7.09 17.69 -5.53
N MET A 105 -6.27 16.72 -5.13
CA MET A 105 -6.61 15.29 -5.20
C MET A 105 -7.07 14.74 -3.86
N ASP A 106 -8.08 13.92 -3.90
CA ASP A 106 -8.62 13.22 -2.73
C ASP A 106 -8.09 11.80 -2.56
N VAL A 107 -7.57 11.20 -3.63
CA VAL A 107 -6.92 9.88 -3.63
C VAL A 107 -5.61 9.96 -4.40
N MET A 108 -4.52 9.50 -3.77
CA MET A 108 -3.19 9.45 -4.40
C MET A 108 -2.42 8.24 -3.91
N THR A 109 -1.53 7.71 -4.73
CA THR A 109 -0.65 6.59 -4.38
C THR A 109 0.82 7.00 -4.49
N SER A 110 1.69 6.30 -3.77
CA SER A 110 3.14 6.48 -3.94
C SER A 110 3.64 5.70 -5.15
N CYS A 111 4.76 6.11 -5.74
CA CYS A 111 5.47 5.25 -6.69
C CYS A 111 6.27 4.16 -5.96
N GLY A 112 6.58 3.10 -6.67
CA GLY A 112 7.35 1.96 -6.16
C GLY A 112 7.97 1.17 -7.30
N ILE A 113 8.54 0.00 -6.98
CA ILE A 113 9.11 -0.86 -8.02
C ILE A 113 8.07 -1.40 -9.01
N GLU A 114 6.77 -1.28 -8.68
CA GLU A 114 5.65 -1.61 -9.56
C GLU A 114 5.47 -0.58 -10.67
N HIS A 115 5.66 0.68 -10.35
CA HIS A 115 5.47 1.77 -11.28
C HIS A 115 6.27 3.01 -10.84
N VAL A 116 7.18 3.44 -11.68
CA VAL A 116 7.92 4.69 -11.56
C VAL A 116 7.68 5.56 -12.81
N GLU A 117 8.45 6.60 -13.01
CA GLU A 117 8.28 7.60 -14.08
C GLU A 117 8.20 7.01 -15.48
N THR A 118 8.97 5.92 -15.77
CA THR A 118 9.01 5.28 -17.09
C THR A 118 8.88 3.76 -17.00
N ALA A 119 8.32 3.13 -18.05
CA ALA A 119 8.24 1.68 -18.17
C ALA A 119 9.64 1.02 -18.17
N THR A 120 10.64 1.66 -18.76
CA THR A 120 12.02 1.16 -18.78
C THR A 120 12.64 1.15 -17.39
N ALA A 121 12.49 2.23 -16.61
CA ALA A 121 12.96 2.31 -15.23
C ALA A 121 12.25 1.25 -14.35
N THR A 122 10.94 1.10 -14.50
CA THR A 122 10.14 0.07 -13.81
C THR A 122 10.66 -1.34 -14.11
N LYS A 123 10.86 -1.69 -15.40
CA LYS A 123 11.38 -3.00 -15.80
C LYS A 123 12.78 -3.26 -15.21
N ARG A 124 13.65 -2.24 -15.19
CA ARG A 124 15.00 -2.34 -14.61
C ARG A 124 14.96 -2.61 -13.12
N LEU A 125 14.12 -1.87 -12.36
CA LEU A 125 13.96 -2.05 -10.92
C LEU A 125 13.39 -3.43 -10.59
N ARG A 126 12.34 -3.87 -11.28
CA ARG A 126 11.72 -5.20 -11.11
C ARG A 126 12.71 -6.34 -11.39
N ARG A 127 13.55 -6.21 -12.45
CA ARG A 127 14.60 -7.20 -12.77
C ARG A 127 15.62 -7.29 -11.66
N ARG A 128 16.14 -6.13 -11.18
CA ARG A 128 17.10 -6.07 -10.06
C ARG A 128 16.53 -6.68 -8.79
N TRP A 129 15.29 -6.32 -8.43
CA TRP A 129 14.58 -6.88 -7.29
C TRP A 129 14.48 -8.41 -7.36
N ARG A 130 14.07 -8.95 -8.49
CA ARG A 130 13.96 -10.40 -8.68
C ARG A 130 15.26 -11.13 -8.39
N TRP A 131 16.37 -10.62 -8.91
CA TRP A 131 17.70 -11.19 -8.66
C TRP A 131 18.09 -11.14 -7.20
N ILE A 132 17.99 -9.98 -6.56
CA ILE A 132 18.35 -9.78 -5.15
C ILE A 132 17.47 -10.64 -4.25
N LYS A 133 16.15 -10.60 -4.44
CA LYS A 133 15.18 -11.38 -3.69
C LYS A 133 15.53 -12.87 -3.74
N ASN A 134 15.67 -13.43 -4.93
CA ASN A 134 15.90 -14.87 -5.10
C ASN A 134 17.23 -15.29 -4.50
N LEU A 135 18.32 -14.53 -4.69
CA LEU A 135 19.62 -14.82 -4.13
C LEU A 135 19.59 -14.80 -2.59
N VAL A 136 19.01 -13.77 -2.00
CA VAL A 136 18.98 -13.64 -0.52
C VAL A 136 18.04 -14.67 0.10
N LEU A 137 16.90 -14.98 -0.52
CA LEU A 137 16.00 -16.03 -0.05
C LEU A 137 16.68 -17.41 -0.01
N LEU A 138 17.49 -17.70 -1.01
CA LEU A 138 18.23 -18.98 -1.08
C LEU A 138 19.21 -19.16 0.08
N ILE A 139 19.84 -18.08 0.54
CA ILE A 139 20.93 -18.14 1.55
C ILE A 139 20.40 -17.85 2.96
N GLY A 140 19.56 -16.85 3.13
CA GLY A 140 19.16 -16.28 4.43
C GLY A 140 17.67 -16.43 4.76
N GLY A 141 16.88 -17.02 3.88
CA GLY A 141 15.43 -17.15 4.07
C GLY A 141 14.72 -15.80 4.22
N ARG A 142 13.73 -15.77 5.13
CA ARG A 142 12.90 -14.57 5.41
C ARG A 142 13.15 -13.98 6.81
N SER A 143 14.37 -14.14 7.33
CA SER A 143 14.75 -13.52 8.61
C SER A 143 14.79 -11.99 8.48
N GLU A 144 14.64 -11.27 9.58
CA GLU A 144 14.69 -9.78 9.58
C GLU A 144 16.00 -9.26 8.97
N THR A 145 17.13 -9.93 9.27
CA THR A 145 18.44 -9.59 8.71
C THR A 145 18.50 -9.82 7.20
N ALA A 146 17.91 -10.90 6.69
CA ALA A 146 17.82 -11.18 5.26
C ALA A 146 16.96 -10.13 4.54
N LEU A 147 15.82 -9.75 5.13
CA LEU A 147 14.95 -8.70 4.59
C LEU A 147 15.68 -7.33 4.56
N ALA A 148 16.35 -6.96 5.65
CA ALA A 148 17.15 -5.73 5.70
C ALA A 148 18.30 -5.75 4.66
N LEU A 149 18.93 -6.91 4.45
CA LEU A 149 19.96 -7.09 3.42
C LEU A 149 19.39 -6.90 2.01
N MET A 150 18.20 -7.45 1.70
CA MET A 150 17.53 -7.22 0.41
C MET A 150 17.35 -5.74 0.13
N HIS A 151 16.85 -4.98 1.12
CA HIS A 151 16.67 -3.53 0.98
C HIS A 151 18.01 -2.82 0.74
N ARG A 152 19.04 -3.14 1.54
CA ARG A 152 20.38 -2.55 1.41
C ARG A 152 21.03 -2.85 0.06
N LEU A 153 20.90 -4.07 -0.45
CA LEU A 153 21.40 -4.45 -1.77
C LEU A 153 20.62 -3.76 -2.90
N MET A 154 19.30 -3.61 -2.70
CA MET A 154 18.46 -2.89 -3.67
C MET A 154 18.79 -1.40 -3.73
N TYR A 155 19.04 -0.77 -2.57
CA TYR A 155 19.31 0.66 -2.44
C TYR A 155 20.51 0.92 -1.52
N PRO A 156 21.75 0.74 -1.99
CA PRO A 156 22.96 0.89 -1.15
C PRO A 156 23.12 2.26 -0.50
N ARG A 157 22.52 3.29 -1.12
CA ARG A 157 22.51 4.68 -0.63
C ARG A 157 21.06 5.18 -0.57
N TRP A 158 20.22 4.52 0.23
CA TRP A 158 18.77 4.80 0.33
C TRP A 158 18.45 6.27 0.52
N GLN A 159 19.04 6.91 1.52
CA GLN A 159 18.80 8.32 1.81
C GLN A 159 19.13 9.24 0.61
N HIS A 160 20.26 8.99 -0.06
CA HIS A 160 20.65 9.74 -1.25
C HIS A 160 19.66 9.50 -2.40
N PHE A 161 19.27 8.26 -2.65
CA PHE A 161 18.28 7.91 -3.68
C PHE A 161 16.95 8.64 -3.44
N ILE A 162 16.43 8.61 -2.21
CA ILE A 162 15.18 9.27 -1.87
C ILE A 162 15.31 10.80 -1.97
N HIS A 163 16.40 11.39 -1.46
CA HIS A 163 16.63 12.82 -1.55
C HIS A 163 16.73 13.30 -3.01
N GLN A 164 17.49 12.60 -3.84
CA GLN A 164 17.58 12.89 -5.26
C GLN A 164 16.20 12.81 -5.92
N ARG A 165 15.46 11.73 -5.67
CA ARG A 165 14.15 11.52 -6.25
C ARG A 165 13.15 12.60 -5.83
N SER A 166 13.11 12.95 -4.55
CA SER A 166 12.19 14.00 -4.05
C SER A 166 12.51 15.38 -4.63
N ARG A 167 13.77 15.65 -5.00
CA ARG A 167 14.16 16.88 -5.68
C ARG A 167 13.80 16.85 -7.17
N ASP A 168 14.14 15.75 -7.84
CA ASP A 168 14.02 15.65 -9.31
C ASP A 168 12.55 15.52 -9.75
N PHE A 169 11.69 15.00 -8.88
CA PHE A 169 10.25 14.79 -9.14
C PHE A 169 9.33 15.55 -8.17
N ALA A 170 9.80 16.62 -7.53
CA ALA A 170 9.03 17.39 -6.55
C ALA A 170 7.64 17.73 -7.06
N LEU A 171 6.60 17.27 -6.36
CA LEU A 171 5.18 17.44 -6.68
C LEU A 171 4.76 16.93 -8.07
N GLN A 172 5.61 16.20 -8.79
CA GLN A 172 5.20 15.60 -10.05
C GLN A 172 4.36 14.35 -9.78
N CYS A 173 3.31 14.19 -10.54
CA CYS A 173 2.45 13.02 -10.50
C CYS A 173 2.14 12.49 -11.90
N LYS A 174 1.67 11.26 -11.96
CA LYS A 174 1.30 10.57 -13.19
C LYS A 174 -0.01 9.84 -12.98
N LEU A 175 -0.90 9.90 -13.96
CA LEU A 175 -2.13 9.09 -13.94
C LEU A 175 -1.80 7.61 -13.77
N GLY A 176 -2.42 6.95 -12.82
CA GLY A 176 -2.20 5.54 -12.54
C GLY A 176 -2.41 5.18 -11.08
N PHE A 177 -2.08 3.94 -10.75
CA PHE A 177 -2.31 3.37 -9.43
C PHE A 177 -1.20 2.41 -9.00
N VAL A 178 -0.81 2.47 -7.73
CA VAL A 178 0.08 1.51 -7.07
C VAL A 178 -0.54 1.12 -5.73
N GLY A 179 -1.00 -0.12 -5.61
CA GLY A 179 -1.83 -0.58 -4.49
C GLY A 179 -1.12 -0.79 -3.14
N ASN A 180 0.21 -0.65 -3.08
CA ASN A 180 0.95 -0.91 -1.83
C ASN A 180 0.87 0.22 -0.79
N THR A 181 0.49 1.43 -1.23
CA THR A 181 0.34 2.63 -0.40
C THR A 181 -0.71 3.54 -1.04
N VAL A 182 -1.89 3.57 -0.50
CA VAL A 182 -3.01 4.39 -0.97
C VAL A 182 -3.34 5.41 0.10
N MET A 183 -3.32 6.70 -0.24
CA MET A 183 -3.76 7.77 0.66
C MET A 183 -5.07 8.35 0.15
N MET A 184 -6.03 8.53 1.07
CA MET A 184 -7.40 8.93 0.76
C MET A 184 -7.91 9.92 1.82
N THR A 185 -8.59 10.98 1.40
CA THR A 185 -9.30 11.89 2.31
C THR A 185 -10.64 11.28 2.76
N ARG A 186 -11.19 11.79 3.88
CA ARG A 186 -12.57 11.46 4.28
C ARG A 186 -13.59 11.93 3.24
N HIS A 187 -13.28 12.99 2.51
CA HIS A 187 -14.10 13.45 1.39
C HIS A 187 -14.21 12.39 0.29
N ALA A 188 -13.06 11.83 -0.16
CA ALA A 188 -13.10 10.73 -1.13
C ALA A 188 -13.90 9.52 -0.60
N LEU A 189 -13.69 9.14 0.67
CA LEU A 189 -14.45 8.05 1.28
C LEU A 189 -15.96 8.30 1.25
N ALA A 190 -16.40 9.53 1.49
CA ALA A 190 -17.83 9.91 1.40
C ALA A 190 -18.35 9.86 -0.05
N LEU A 191 -17.50 10.21 -1.03
CA LEU A 191 -17.89 10.24 -2.45
C LEU A 191 -17.93 8.86 -3.09
N VAL A 192 -16.90 8.04 -2.90
CA VAL A 192 -16.75 6.74 -3.59
C VAL A 192 -17.04 5.53 -2.71
N GLY A 193 -17.26 5.74 -1.41
CA GLY A 193 -17.51 4.67 -0.44
C GLY A 193 -16.24 3.93 0.00
N ALA A 194 -16.41 3.02 0.95
CA ALA A 194 -15.37 2.15 1.47
C ALA A 194 -14.94 1.09 0.43
N TRP A 195 -14.02 0.21 0.80
CA TRP A 195 -13.59 -0.90 -0.05
C TRP A 195 -14.76 -1.87 -0.31
N ASP A 196 -14.94 -2.33 -1.54
CA ASP A 196 -15.95 -3.35 -1.85
C ASP A 196 -15.45 -4.72 -1.36
N GLU A 197 -16.04 -5.20 -0.26
CA GLU A 197 -15.60 -6.44 0.38
C GLU A 197 -15.78 -7.69 -0.49
N ARG A 198 -16.56 -7.58 -1.56
CA ARG A 198 -16.74 -8.66 -2.52
C ARG A 198 -15.59 -8.81 -3.51
N ILE A 199 -14.72 -7.79 -3.63
CA ILE A 199 -13.67 -7.74 -4.65
C ILE A 199 -12.29 -7.84 -4.01
N GLN A 200 -11.62 -8.98 -4.13
CA GLN A 200 -10.25 -9.15 -3.60
C GLN A 200 -9.22 -8.25 -4.33
N ALA A 201 -9.42 -7.94 -5.61
CA ALA A 201 -8.66 -6.94 -6.36
C ALA A 201 -9.17 -5.51 -6.03
N ALA A 202 -9.30 -5.21 -4.74
CA ALA A 202 -10.02 -4.05 -4.22
C ALA A 202 -9.37 -2.71 -4.59
N ASP A 203 -8.05 -2.69 -4.77
CA ASP A 203 -7.28 -1.54 -5.23
C ASP A 203 -7.65 -1.16 -6.68
N PHE A 204 -7.80 -2.14 -7.58
CA PHE A 204 -8.30 -1.90 -8.94
C PHE A 204 -9.75 -1.42 -8.93
N ASP A 205 -10.59 -2.01 -8.09
CA ASP A 205 -11.99 -1.58 -7.94
C ASP A 205 -12.08 -0.13 -7.45
N LEU A 206 -11.32 0.24 -6.43
CA LEU A 206 -11.27 1.61 -5.93
C LEU A 206 -10.83 2.59 -7.03
N TYR A 207 -9.76 2.26 -7.75
CA TYR A 207 -9.30 3.08 -8.87
C TYR A 207 -10.42 3.30 -9.90
N MET A 208 -11.07 2.22 -10.34
CA MET A 208 -12.14 2.30 -11.34
C MET A 208 -13.35 3.10 -10.86
N ARG A 209 -13.74 2.97 -9.57
CA ARG A 209 -14.83 3.79 -8.99
C ARG A 209 -14.49 5.28 -8.98
N VAL A 210 -13.24 5.64 -8.66
CA VAL A 210 -12.80 7.04 -8.71
C VAL A 210 -12.80 7.54 -10.16
N GLN A 211 -12.31 6.76 -11.12
CA GLN A 211 -12.30 7.12 -12.54
C GLN A 211 -13.71 7.29 -13.11
N GLN A 212 -14.60 6.36 -12.79
CA GLN A 212 -16.00 6.44 -13.19
C GLN A 212 -16.65 7.73 -12.66
N ARG A 213 -16.52 7.98 -11.36
CA ARG A 213 -17.10 9.16 -10.74
C ARG A 213 -16.56 10.47 -11.32
N HIS A 214 -15.24 10.51 -11.57
CA HIS A 214 -14.63 11.65 -12.25
C HIS A 214 -15.26 11.88 -13.63
N ALA A 215 -15.41 10.83 -14.42
CA ALA A 215 -15.96 10.92 -15.77
C ALA A 215 -17.45 11.31 -15.78
N GLU A 216 -18.23 10.84 -14.81
CA GLU A 216 -19.68 11.04 -14.76
C GLU A 216 -20.08 12.35 -14.05
N LEU A 217 -19.39 12.74 -12.98
CA LEU A 217 -19.79 13.86 -12.11
C LEU A 217 -18.74 14.97 -12.03
N GLY A 218 -17.46 14.69 -12.26
CA GLY A 218 -16.38 15.67 -12.23
C GLY A 218 -16.05 16.23 -10.82
N ASP A 219 -16.61 15.65 -9.75
CA ASP A 219 -16.50 16.16 -8.38
C ASP A 219 -15.33 15.54 -7.59
N ILE A 220 -14.56 14.67 -8.20
CA ILE A 220 -13.32 14.09 -7.68
C ILE A 220 -12.28 14.02 -8.79
N GLN A 221 -11.00 14.24 -8.48
CA GLN A 221 -9.92 14.09 -9.45
C GLN A 221 -9.51 12.61 -9.64
N PRO A 222 -9.02 12.23 -10.84
CA PRO A 222 -8.50 10.88 -11.10
C PRO A 222 -7.34 10.54 -10.18
N VAL A 223 -7.17 9.25 -9.86
CA VAL A 223 -6.05 8.82 -9.02
C VAL A 223 -4.73 8.96 -9.77
N HIS A 224 -3.74 9.53 -9.09
CA HIS A 224 -2.38 9.68 -9.61
C HIS A 224 -1.34 9.05 -8.67
N ILE A 225 -0.20 8.73 -9.25
CA ILE A 225 0.99 8.25 -8.55
C ILE A 225 1.91 9.45 -8.30
N ALA A 226 2.23 9.75 -7.04
CA ALA A 226 3.23 10.75 -6.68
C ALA A 226 4.63 10.22 -7.00
N LEU A 227 5.37 10.88 -7.88
CA LEU A 227 6.67 10.40 -8.37
C LEU A 227 7.83 10.71 -7.40
N ASP A 228 7.66 11.67 -6.52
CA ASP A 228 8.64 12.06 -5.50
C ASP A 228 8.57 11.24 -4.21
N VAL A 229 7.50 10.45 -4.02
CA VAL A 229 7.33 9.54 -2.88
C VAL A 229 7.55 8.11 -3.34
N PHE A 230 8.76 7.58 -3.14
CA PHE A 230 9.10 6.21 -3.54
C PHE A 230 9.07 5.27 -2.35
N VAL A 231 8.17 4.30 -2.39
CA VAL A 231 8.04 3.23 -1.38
C VAL A 231 8.68 1.94 -1.92
N HIS A 232 9.56 1.32 -1.13
CA HIS A 232 10.09 0.01 -1.47
C HIS A 232 9.13 -1.09 -1.01
N HIS A 233 8.51 -1.77 -1.94
CA HIS A 233 7.63 -2.90 -1.69
C HIS A 233 8.36 -4.23 -1.96
N TYR A 234 8.25 -5.19 -1.06
CA TYR A 234 8.83 -6.53 -1.17
C TYR A 234 7.96 -7.44 -2.04
N ILE A 235 7.73 -7.04 -3.28
CA ILE A 235 6.79 -7.70 -4.19
C ILE A 235 7.05 -9.19 -4.27
N ARG A 236 5.98 -9.98 -4.11
CA ARG A 236 6.01 -11.44 -4.22
C ARG A 236 7.03 -12.11 -3.27
N LEU A 237 7.28 -11.50 -2.11
CA LEU A 237 8.13 -12.11 -1.09
C LEU A 237 7.49 -13.40 -0.55
N THR A 238 6.18 -13.43 -0.47
CA THR A 238 5.37 -14.53 0.05
C THR A 238 4.91 -15.50 -1.03
N GLU A 239 5.40 -15.38 -2.24
CA GLU A 239 5.13 -16.33 -3.32
C GLU A 239 5.55 -17.75 -2.89
N GLY A 240 4.63 -18.71 -2.96
CA GLY A 240 4.84 -20.07 -2.48
C GLY A 240 4.59 -20.30 -0.98
N VAL A 241 4.17 -19.28 -0.23
CA VAL A 241 3.65 -19.48 1.14
C VAL A 241 2.18 -19.88 1.04
N SER A 242 1.82 -20.99 1.67
CA SER A 242 0.41 -21.40 1.78
C SER A 242 -0.25 -20.57 2.87
N TYR A 243 -1.37 -19.94 2.54
CA TYR A 243 -2.22 -19.23 3.50
C TYR A 243 -3.54 -20.00 3.67
N PRO A 244 -4.16 -19.95 4.86
CA PRO A 244 -5.52 -20.44 5.03
C PRO A 244 -6.46 -19.73 4.03
N PRO A 245 -7.47 -20.41 3.49
CA PRO A 245 -8.44 -19.76 2.63
C PRO A 245 -9.15 -18.63 3.39
N PHE A 246 -9.62 -17.63 2.66
CA PHE A 246 -10.38 -16.55 3.27
C PHE A 246 -11.70 -17.09 3.86
N VAL A 247 -12.03 -16.64 5.08
CA VAL A 247 -13.28 -16.99 5.76
C VAL A 247 -14.49 -16.49 4.97
N ASP A 248 -14.36 -15.31 4.37
CA ASP A 248 -15.37 -14.65 3.55
C ASP A 248 -15.34 -15.06 2.07
N ARG A 249 -14.60 -16.12 1.71
CA ARG A 249 -14.41 -16.56 0.31
C ARG A 249 -15.73 -16.73 -0.46
N ALA A 250 -16.78 -17.20 0.20
CA ALA A 250 -18.08 -17.42 -0.44
C ALA A 250 -18.74 -16.12 -0.95
N HIS A 251 -18.36 -14.98 -0.41
CA HIS A 251 -18.87 -13.66 -0.81
C HIS A 251 -18.00 -12.97 -1.88
N LEU A 252 -16.80 -13.52 -2.16
CA LEU A 252 -15.89 -12.92 -3.12
C LEU A 252 -16.33 -13.21 -4.55
N ILE A 253 -16.35 -12.15 -5.37
CA ILE A 253 -16.58 -12.22 -6.80
C ILE A 253 -15.34 -11.71 -7.53
N ARG A 254 -15.20 -12.02 -8.82
CA ARG A 254 -14.11 -11.51 -9.64
C ARG A 254 -14.40 -10.06 -10.06
N LEU A 255 -13.35 -9.34 -10.39
CA LEU A 255 -13.47 -7.96 -10.90
C LEU A 255 -14.36 -7.91 -12.17
N GLU A 256 -14.26 -8.94 -13.02
CA GLU A 256 -15.03 -9.09 -14.24
C GLU A 256 -16.52 -9.31 -14.01
N ASP A 257 -16.89 -9.84 -12.85
CA ASP A 257 -18.30 -10.06 -12.49
C ASP A 257 -18.98 -8.74 -12.04
N LYS A 258 -18.18 -7.75 -11.60
CA LYS A 258 -18.66 -6.40 -11.24
C LYS A 258 -18.55 -5.42 -12.41
N TRP A 259 -17.45 -5.46 -13.14
CA TRP A 259 -17.12 -4.49 -14.18
C TRP A 259 -17.13 -5.13 -15.56
N SER A 260 -17.98 -4.65 -16.47
CA SER A 260 -18.01 -5.12 -17.85
C SER A 260 -16.66 -4.87 -18.55
N GLU A 261 -16.39 -5.55 -19.65
CA GLU A 261 -15.18 -5.35 -20.43
C GLU A 261 -15.04 -3.91 -20.91
N ALA A 262 -16.12 -3.29 -21.39
CA ALA A 262 -16.13 -1.89 -21.80
C ALA A 262 -15.76 -0.94 -20.66
N GLN A 263 -16.28 -1.17 -19.46
CA GLN A 263 -15.95 -0.38 -18.26
C GLN A 263 -14.49 -0.56 -17.85
N ARG A 264 -13.98 -1.79 -17.90
CA ARG A 264 -12.56 -2.05 -17.60
C ARG A 264 -11.62 -1.40 -18.61
N LEU A 265 -11.97 -1.41 -19.89
CA LEU A 265 -11.21 -0.70 -20.93
C LEU A 265 -11.24 0.81 -20.74
N ALA A 266 -12.37 1.37 -20.30
CA ALA A 266 -12.52 2.81 -20.10
C ALA A 266 -11.83 3.31 -18.81
N TRP A 267 -11.86 2.54 -17.72
CA TRP A 267 -11.50 3.02 -16.39
C TRP A 267 -10.37 2.26 -15.69
N ALA A 268 -9.81 1.21 -16.28
CA ALA A 268 -8.66 0.54 -15.69
C ALA A 268 -7.40 1.44 -15.67
N PRO A 269 -6.49 1.26 -14.70
CA PRO A 269 -5.26 2.02 -14.68
C PRO A 269 -4.43 1.76 -15.95
N PRO A 270 -3.75 2.80 -16.47
CA PRO A 270 -2.89 2.65 -17.64
C PRO A 270 -1.75 1.65 -17.36
N SER A 271 -1.47 0.78 -18.33
CA SER A 271 -0.45 -0.28 -18.24
C SER A 271 0.99 0.23 -18.16
#